data_e35955339619510674255842e97159e4
#
_entry.id   e35955339619510674255842e97159e4
#
_cell.length_a   1.000
_cell.length_b   1.000
_cell.length_c   1.000
_cell.angle_alpha   90.00
_cell.angle_beta   90.00
_cell.angle_gamma   90.00
#
_symmetry.space_group_name_H-M   'P 1'
#
loop_
_entity.id
_entity.type
_entity.pdbx_description
1 polymer ?
#
loop_
_entity_poly.entity_id
_entity_poly.type
_entity_poly.pdbx_seq_one_letter_code
_entity_poly.pdbx_strand_id
1 'polypeptide(L)'
;MNMSLTLDTPAVPSAAADVPLRSIRPNIVQSIRAFRVQELQDAAQALNQHFLYANLANAQTKQDVLDLIGQQFMLAVHVGKNFDALYDSMTDPVHKSGPQPGFIVVLEHIPANAKFDKEAREQLLDIFRDAADYWGDRKIPFRCFYSFL
;
A
#
# COMPACT_ATOMS: atom_id res chain seq x y z
N MET A 1 -7.32 -35.73 3.23
CA MET A 1 -6.96 -35.44 3.88
C MET A 1 -6.67 -35.15 4.29
N ASN A 2 -6.83 -34.91 3.73
CA ASN A 2 -6.48 -34.48 4.22
C ASN A 2 -6.16 -34.14 4.27
N MET A 3 -6.38 -33.94 3.90
CA MET A 3 -6.01 -33.49 4.24
C MET A 3 -5.66 -33.24 4.26
N SER A 4 -5.92 -33.34 3.87
CA SER A 4 -5.50 -32.94 4.10
C SER A 4 -5.17 -32.72 3.95
N LEU A 5 -5.32 -32.65 3.60
CA LEU A 5 -4.92 -32.22 3.70
C LEU A 5 -4.51 -31.85 3.67
N THR A 6 -4.68 -31.84 3.56
CA THR A 6 -4.27 -31.37 3.73
C THR A 6 -3.61 -31.11 3.69
N LEU A 7 -3.43 -30.84 3.64
CA LEU A 7 -2.94 -30.66 3.63
C LEU A 7 -2.21 -30.25 3.29
N ASP A 8 -1.85 -30.16 3.68
CA ASP A 8 -1.09 -30.12 3.26
C ASP A 8 -0.59 -29.32 2.50
N THR A 9 -0.13 -29.05 2.30
CA THR A 9 -0.06 -28.04 1.25
C THR A 9 0.20 -26.63 1.73
N PRO A 10 0.36 -26.33 2.99
CA PRO A 10 0.51 -24.92 3.44
C PRO A 10 1.70 -24.21 2.81
N ALA A 11 2.78 -24.89 2.55
CA ALA A 11 3.95 -24.25 1.94
C ALA A 11 3.67 -23.78 0.52
N VAL A 12 2.85 -24.51 -0.23
CA VAL A 12 2.56 -24.16 -1.62
C VAL A 12 1.77 -22.86 -1.74
N PRO A 13 0.70 -22.63 -0.97
CA PRO A 13 0.01 -21.34 -1.03
C PRO A 13 0.90 -20.16 -0.68
N SER A 14 1.78 -20.30 0.32
CA SER A 14 2.71 -19.22 0.68
C SER A 14 3.68 -18.93 -0.44
N ALA A 15 4.22 -19.96 -1.09
CA ALA A 15 5.13 -19.78 -2.20
C ALA A 15 4.43 -19.12 -3.38
N ALA A 16 3.17 -19.51 -3.67
CA ALA A 16 2.41 -18.93 -4.76
C ALA A 16 2.10 -17.46 -4.50
N ALA A 17 1.77 -17.09 -3.25
CA ALA A 17 1.48 -15.71 -2.89
C ALA A 17 2.71 -14.82 -3.00
N ASP A 18 3.90 -15.37 -2.77
CA ASP A 18 5.16 -14.63 -2.81
C ASP A 18 5.67 -14.42 -4.24
N VAL A 19 5.30 -15.27 -5.18
CA VAL A 19 5.81 -15.23 -6.55
C VAL A 19 5.67 -13.86 -7.22
N PRO A 20 4.51 -13.16 -7.12
CA PRO A 20 4.40 -11.87 -7.79
C PRO A 20 5.43 -10.84 -7.34
N LEU A 21 5.84 -10.88 -6.07
CA LEU A 21 6.78 -9.90 -5.53
C LEU A 21 8.23 -10.21 -5.85
N ARG A 22 8.54 -11.42 -6.27
CA ARG A 22 9.92 -11.82 -6.56
C ARG A 22 10.50 -11.07 -7.75
N SER A 23 9.66 -10.70 -8.69
CA SER A 23 10.10 -9.96 -9.88
C SER A 23 10.10 -8.45 -9.65
N ILE A 24 9.70 -7.99 -8.48
CA ILE A 24 9.59 -6.57 -8.16
C ILE A 24 10.53 -6.25 -7.01
N ARG A 25 11.48 -5.38 -7.28
CA ARG A 25 12.37 -4.92 -6.22
C ARG A 25 11.56 -4.12 -5.19
N PRO A 26 12.02 -4.10 -3.93
CA PRO A 26 11.34 -3.31 -2.91
C PRO A 26 11.58 -1.82 -3.09
N ASN A 27 10.82 -1.04 -2.32
CA ASN A 27 10.95 0.41 -2.22
C ASN A 27 10.67 1.09 -3.56
N ILE A 28 9.47 0.79 -4.07
CA ILE A 28 9.03 1.26 -5.38
C ILE A 28 7.54 1.59 -5.33
N VAL A 29 7.13 2.53 -6.17
CA VAL A 29 5.74 2.86 -6.44
C VAL A 29 5.48 2.57 -7.91
N GLN A 30 4.48 1.73 -8.20
CA GLN A 30 4.19 1.35 -9.57
C GLN A 30 2.71 1.10 -9.79
N SER A 31 2.30 1.12 -11.05
CA SER A 31 0.94 0.76 -11.43
C SER A 31 0.67 -0.70 -11.07
N ILE A 32 -0.54 -0.97 -10.61
CA ILE A 32 -0.93 -2.32 -10.18
C ILE A 32 -0.98 -3.31 -11.37
N ARG A 33 -1.33 -2.82 -12.56
CA ARG A 33 -1.34 -3.58 -13.82
C ARG A 33 -2.02 -4.94 -13.69
N ALA A 34 -1.24 -6.02 -13.84
CA ALA A 34 -1.77 -7.39 -13.84
C ALA A 34 -1.92 -7.97 -12.44
N PHE A 35 -1.46 -7.29 -11.41
CA PHE A 35 -1.63 -7.77 -10.04
C PHE A 35 -3.06 -7.57 -9.60
N ARG A 36 -3.58 -8.52 -8.85
CA ARG A 36 -4.87 -8.37 -8.19
C ARG A 36 -4.66 -8.00 -6.73
N VAL A 37 -5.58 -7.21 -6.20
CA VAL A 37 -5.49 -6.77 -4.80
C VAL A 37 -5.37 -7.98 -3.86
N GLN A 38 -6.13 -9.03 -4.11
CA GLN A 38 -6.08 -10.23 -3.26
C GLN A 38 -4.69 -10.88 -3.29
N GLU A 39 -4.04 -10.90 -4.45
CA GLU A 39 -2.68 -11.44 -4.53
C GLU A 39 -1.70 -10.64 -3.68
N LEU A 40 -1.84 -9.32 -3.68
CA LEU A 40 -0.98 -8.45 -2.89
C LEU A 40 -1.25 -8.60 -1.39
N GLN A 41 -2.52 -8.76 -1.03
CA GLN A 41 -2.90 -9.00 0.36
C GLN A 41 -2.35 -10.35 0.85
N ASP A 42 -2.46 -11.39 0.03
CA ASP A 42 -1.94 -12.70 0.37
C ASP A 42 -0.41 -12.68 0.50
N ALA A 43 0.26 -11.93 -0.39
CA ALA A 43 1.71 -11.77 -0.31
C ALA A 43 2.13 -11.06 0.97
N ALA A 44 1.39 -10.02 1.37
CA ALA A 44 1.69 -9.31 2.60
C ALA A 44 1.57 -10.24 3.80
N GLN A 45 0.51 -11.07 3.82
CA GLN A 45 0.31 -12.03 4.89
C GLN A 45 1.43 -13.06 4.93
N ALA A 46 1.82 -13.60 3.77
CA ALA A 46 2.87 -14.60 3.67
C ALA A 46 4.22 -14.04 4.13
N LEU A 47 4.50 -12.78 3.85
CA LEU A 47 5.74 -12.11 4.22
C LEU A 47 5.68 -11.44 5.60
N ASN A 48 4.55 -11.52 6.26
CA ASN A 48 4.31 -10.87 7.55
C ASN A 48 4.51 -9.36 7.47
N GLN A 49 4.10 -8.76 6.35
CA GLN A 49 4.20 -7.31 6.13
C GLN A 49 2.87 -6.63 6.38
N HIS A 50 2.92 -5.34 6.67
CA HIS A 50 1.70 -4.53 6.82
C HIS A 50 1.04 -4.36 5.45
N PHE A 51 -0.28 -4.50 5.41
CA PHE A 51 -1.06 -4.30 4.19
C PHE A 51 -1.96 -3.09 4.38
N LEU A 52 -1.74 -2.04 3.59
CA LEU A 52 -2.51 -0.81 3.65
C LEU A 52 -3.26 -0.64 2.33
N TYR A 53 -4.57 -0.68 2.41
CA TYR A 53 -5.42 -0.63 1.23
C TYR A 53 -6.40 0.53 1.32
N ALA A 54 -6.49 1.32 0.26
CA ALA A 54 -7.49 2.37 0.13
C ALA A 54 -8.14 2.31 -1.26
N ASN A 55 -9.47 2.34 -1.27
CA ASN A 55 -10.26 2.47 -2.49
C ASN A 55 -10.74 3.92 -2.55
N LEU A 56 -10.30 4.64 -3.58
CA LEU A 56 -10.55 6.07 -3.70
C LEU A 56 -11.64 6.40 -4.73
N ALA A 57 -12.43 5.41 -5.14
CA ALA A 57 -13.44 5.59 -6.19
C ALA A 57 -14.45 6.67 -5.83
N ASN A 58 -14.76 6.85 -4.56
CA ASN A 58 -15.74 7.85 -4.11
C ASN A 58 -15.13 9.22 -3.83
N ALA A 59 -13.83 9.38 -3.98
CA ALA A 59 -13.17 10.67 -3.78
C ALA A 59 -13.29 11.54 -5.03
N GLN A 60 -13.49 12.83 -4.84
CA GLN A 60 -13.52 13.79 -5.92
C GLN A 60 -12.47 14.87 -5.78
N THR A 61 -12.15 15.27 -4.56
CA THR A 61 -11.25 16.37 -4.26
C THR A 61 -10.02 15.85 -3.54
N LYS A 62 -9.02 16.72 -3.43
CA LYS A 62 -7.81 16.44 -2.66
C LYS A 62 -8.16 16.09 -1.22
N GLN A 63 -9.10 16.84 -0.62
CA GLN A 63 -9.51 16.57 0.75
C GLN A 63 -10.17 15.21 0.89
N ASP A 64 -11.03 14.85 -0.08
CA ASP A 64 -11.67 13.54 -0.08
C ASP A 64 -10.64 12.42 -0.12
N VAL A 65 -9.61 12.57 -0.95
CA VAL A 65 -8.54 11.57 -1.07
C VAL A 65 -7.82 11.41 0.26
N LEU A 66 -7.44 12.51 0.88
CA LEU A 66 -6.75 12.48 2.18
C LEU A 66 -7.62 11.86 3.26
N ASP A 67 -8.90 12.22 3.30
CA ASP A 67 -9.83 11.68 4.29
C ASP A 67 -10.00 10.17 4.14
N LEU A 68 -10.17 9.71 2.90
CA LEU A 68 -10.36 8.28 2.64
C LEU A 68 -9.11 7.47 2.95
N ILE A 69 -7.93 7.98 2.60
CA ILE A 69 -6.69 7.29 2.95
C ILE A 69 -6.53 7.23 4.46
N GLY A 70 -6.73 8.34 5.15
CA GLY A 70 -6.63 8.37 6.60
C GLY A 70 -7.57 7.38 7.26
N GLN A 71 -8.80 7.31 6.77
CA GLN A 71 -9.83 6.43 7.31
C GLN A 71 -9.53 4.96 7.02
N GLN A 72 -9.22 4.64 5.77
CA GLN A 72 -9.03 3.24 5.36
C GLN A 72 -7.71 2.67 5.84
N PHE A 73 -6.68 3.51 5.99
CA PHE A 73 -5.41 3.08 6.58
C PHE A 73 -5.43 3.13 8.10
N MET A 74 -6.52 3.62 8.69
CA MET A 74 -6.67 3.76 10.15
C MET A 74 -5.56 4.63 10.74
N LEU A 75 -5.30 5.77 10.09
CA LEU A 75 -4.28 6.71 10.51
C LEU A 75 -4.84 7.69 11.55
N ALA A 76 -3.94 8.45 12.16
CA ALA A 76 -4.36 9.48 13.12
C ALA A 76 -5.20 10.57 12.44
N VAL A 77 -6.09 11.19 13.22
CA VAL A 77 -7.07 12.14 12.69
C VAL A 77 -6.44 13.29 11.92
N HIS A 78 -5.29 13.78 12.35
CA HIS A 78 -4.66 14.95 11.73
C HIS A 78 -4.11 14.68 10.32
N VAL A 79 -4.05 13.44 9.89
CA VAL A 79 -3.55 13.08 8.55
C VAL A 79 -4.40 13.69 7.44
N GLY A 80 -5.68 13.87 7.66
CA GLY A 80 -6.58 14.44 6.67
C GLY A 80 -6.36 15.92 6.37
N LYS A 81 -5.32 16.55 6.90
CA LYS A 81 -5.11 18.00 6.71
C LYS A 81 -4.36 18.34 5.45
N ASN A 82 -3.31 17.60 5.12
CA ASN A 82 -2.50 17.88 3.94
C ASN A 82 -1.58 16.70 3.62
N PHE A 83 -0.91 16.81 2.49
CA PHE A 83 0.02 15.78 2.04
C PHE A 83 1.23 15.61 2.96
N ASP A 84 1.68 16.70 3.60
CA ASP A 84 2.81 16.62 4.54
C ASP A 84 2.45 15.75 5.74
N ALA A 85 1.24 15.90 6.25
CA ALA A 85 0.76 15.06 7.35
C ALA A 85 0.65 13.60 6.93
N LEU A 86 0.25 13.35 5.68
CA LEU A 86 0.21 11.99 5.16
C LEU A 86 1.61 11.38 5.10
N TYR A 87 2.59 12.14 4.60
CA TYR A 87 3.98 11.66 4.55
C TYR A 87 4.48 11.33 5.96
N ASP A 88 4.22 12.20 6.92
CA ASP A 88 4.65 11.97 8.29
C ASP A 88 4.08 10.67 8.84
N SER A 89 2.82 10.39 8.56
CA SER A 89 2.19 9.14 9.02
C SER A 89 2.75 7.92 8.31
N MET A 90 3.07 8.04 7.02
CA MET A 90 3.60 6.90 6.27
C MET A 90 5.04 6.58 6.65
N THR A 91 5.73 7.48 7.32
CA THR A 91 7.11 7.28 7.74
C THR A 91 7.27 7.24 9.26
N ASP A 92 6.16 7.15 9.99
CA ASP A 92 6.17 7.11 11.45
C ASP A 92 6.18 5.65 11.94
N PRO A 93 7.30 5.14 12.46
CA PRO A 93 7.35 3.77 12.96
C PRO A 93 6.45 3.54 14.17
N VAL A 94 6.14 4.58 14.94
CA VAL A 94 5.28 4.45 16.12
C VAL A 94 3.85 4.14 15.72
N HIS A 95 3.41 4.64 14.57
CA HIS A 95 2.07 4.39 14.06
C HIS A 95 1.80 2.90 13.87
N LYS A 96 2.81 2.14 13.50
CA LYS A 96 2.71 0.69 13.31
C LYS A 96 3.36 0.01 14.51
N SER A 97 2.60 -0.24 15.55
CA SER A 97 3.14 -0.88 16.75
C SER A 97 3.79 -2.22 16.39
N GLY A 98 4.92 -2.48 17.05
CA GLY A 98 5.68 -3.70 16.83
C GLY A 98 6.74 -3.59 15.75
N PRO A 99 7.33 -4.71 15.34
CA PRO A 99 8.37 -4.72 14.32
C PRO A 99 7.87 -4.18 12.99
N GLN A 100 8.78 -3.65 12.18
CA GLN A 100 8.47 -3.12 10.87
C GLN A 100 9.03 -4.06 9.79
N PRO A 101 8.34 -5.18 9.51
CA PRO A 101 8.86 -6.17 8.55
C PRO A 101 8.74 -5.72 7.11
N GLY A 102 7.92 -4.71 6.84
CA GLY A 102 7.70 -4.18 5.52
C GLY A 102 6.26 -3.77 5.30
N PHE A 103 6.02 -3.17 4.13
CA PHE A 103 4.71 -2.62 3.80
C PHE A 103 4.34 -2.96 2.37
N ILE A 104 3.08 -3.34 2.16
CA ILE A 104 2.47 -3.38 0.84
C ILE A 104 1.28 -2.44 0.89
N VAL A 105 1.33 -1.39 0.06
CA VAL A 105 0.32 -0.34 0.00
C VAL A 105 -0.41 -0.45 -1.33
N VAL A 106 -1.73 -0.35 -1.30
CA VAL A 106 -2.54 -0.35 -2.51
C VAL A 106 -3.47 0.86 -2.51
N LEU A 107 -3.37 1.66 -3.56
CA LEU A 107 -4.24 2.81 -3.78
C LEU A 107 -5.04 2.54 -5.04
N GLU A 108 -6.28 2.10 -4.89
CA GLU A 108 -7.14 1.81 -6.04
C GLU A 108 -8.02 2.98 -6.41
N HIS A 109 -8.21 3.16 -7.71
CA HIS A 109 -9.20 4.11 -8.24
C HIS A 109 -8.91 5.55 -7.85
N ILE A 110 -7.65 5.95 -7.96
CA ILE A 110 -7.27 7.35 -7.74
C ILE A 110 -8.07 8.21 -8.71
N PRO A 111 -8.80 9.24 -8.24
CA PRO A 111 -9.62 10.04 -9.13
C PRO A 111 -8.80 10.81 -10.16
N ALA A 112 -9.43 11.06 -11.32
CA ALA A 112 -8.80 11.77 -12.42
C ALA A 112 -9.82 12.77 -12.97
N ASN A 113 -9.94 13.93 -12.32
CA ASN A 113 -10.88 14.97 -12.69
C ASN A 113 -10.27 16.35 -12.44
N ALA A 114 -11.03 17.41 -12.69
CA ALA A 114 -10.51 18.78 -12.57
C ALA A 114 -10.15 19.16 -11.14
N LYS A 115 -10.79 18.55 -10.15
CA LYS A 115 -10.51 18.83 -8.73
C LYS A 115 -9.40 17.97 -8.17
N PHE A 116 -8.99 16.94 -8.90
CA PHE A 116 -7.86 16.11 -8.54
C PHE A 116 -7.10 15.83 -9.84
N ASP A 117 -6.41 16.84 -10.32
CA ASP A 117 -5.77 16.85 -11.62
C ASP A 117 -4.44 16.09 -11.62
N LYS A 118 -3.75 16.13 -12.75
CA LYS A 118 -2.48 15.43 -12.91
C LYS A 118 -1.46 15.87 -11.86
N GLU A 119 -1.39 17.18 -11.57
CA GLU A 119 -0.46 17.68 -10.58
C GLU A 119 -0.76 17.10 -9.19
N ALA A 120 -2.03 17.10 -8.81
CA ALA A 120 -2.44 16.53 -7.51
C ALA A 120 -2.16 15.03 -7.44
N ARG A 121 -2.39 14.30 -8.54
CA ARG A 121 -2.10 12.87 -8.60
C ARG A 121 -0.61 12.61 -8.43
N GLU A 122 0.25 13.41 -9.09
CA GLU A 122 1.68 13.25 -8.95
C GLU A 122 2.17 13.61 -7.55
N GLN A 123 1.58 14.63 -6.93
CA GLN A 123 1.91 14.99 -5.55
C GLN A 123 1.59 13.82 -4.60
N LEU A 124 0.44 13.19 -4.80
CA LEU A 124 0.06 12.02 -3.99
C LEU A 124 1.06 10.89 -4.15
N LEU A 125 1.39 10.54 -5.39
CA LEU A 125 2.33 9.44 -5.65
C LEU A 125 3.73 9.76 -5.14
N ASP A 126 4.14 11.03 -5.18
CA ASP A 126 5.44 11.45 -4.64
C ASP A 126 5.54 11.20 -3.15
N ILE A 127 4.43 11.36 -2.41
CA ILE A 127 4.42 11.04 -0.97
C ILE A 127 4.83 9.58 -0.75
N PHE A 128 4.28 8.68 -1.55
CA PHE A 128 4.58 7.26 -1.40
C PHE A 128 5.96 6.90 -1.95
N ARG A 129 6.44 7.61 -2.98
CA ARG A 129 7.82 7.46 -3.45
C ARG A 129 8.81 7.87 -2.38
N ASP A 130 8.56 9.00 -1.72
CA ASP A 130 9.41 9.49 -0.65
C ASP A 130 9.37 8.56 0.55
N ALA A 131 8.19 8.01 0.86
CA ALA A 131 8.07 7.01 1.94
C ALA A 131 8.85 5.74 1.57
N ALA A 132 8.79 5.32 0.32
CA ALA A 132 9.53 4.15 -0.14
C ALA A 132 11.05 4.36 0.04
N ASP A 133 11.54 5.54 -0.27
CA ASP A 133 12.95 5.89 -0.09
C ASP A 133 13.32 5.92 1.40
N TYR A 134 12.46 6.50 2.22
CA TYR A 134 12.67 6.57 3.66
C TYR A 134 12.87 5.17 4.26
N TRP A 135 11.98 4.25 3.93
CA TRP A 135 12.07 2.88 4.44
C TRP A 135 13.22 2.11 3.79
N GLY A 136 13.51 2.40 2.51
CA GLY A 136 14.63 1.78 1.82
C GLY A 136 15.97 2.11 2.46
N ASP A 137 16.14 3.35 2.92
CA ASP A 137 17.34 3.76 3.66
C ASP A 137 17.51 2.98 4.95
N ARG A 138 16.42 2.45 5.48
CA ARG A 138 16.41 1.64 6.71
C ARG A 138 16.35 0.15 6.42
N LYS A 139 16.47 -0.23 5.14
CA LYS A 139 16.45 -1.62 4.68
C LYS A 139 15.14 -2.33 5.02
N ILE A 140 14.04 -1.58 5.00
CA ILE A 140 12.71 -2.11 5.21
C ILE A 140 11.96 -2.05 3.90
N PRO A 141 11.46 -3.18 3.37
CA PRO A 141 10.75 -3.17 2.07
C PRO A 141 9.46 -2.35 2.15
N PHE A 142 9.24 -1.53 1.14
CA PHE A 142 8.03 -0.75 1.02
C PHE A 142 7.63 -0.75 -0.46
N ARG A 143 6.47 -1.31 -0.75
CA ARG A 143 5.95 -1.38 -2.12
C ARG A 143 4.58 -0.74 -2.17
N CYS A 144 4.36 0.12 -3.15
CA CYS A 144 3.07 0.77 -3.35
C CYS A 144 2.59 0.49 -4.77
N PHE A 145 1.35 0.04 -4.88
CA PHE A 145 0.69 -0.26 -6.15
C PHE A 145 -0.53 0.64 -6.29
N TYR A 146 -0.72 1.22 -7.47
CA TYR A 146 -1.83 2.15 -7.67
C TYR A 146 -2.57 1.89 -8.97
N SER A 147 -3.80 2.35 -9.02
CA SER A 147 -4.58 2.43 -10.25
C SER A 147 -5.37 3.73 -10.27
N PHE A 148 -5.69 4.21 -11.46
CA PHE A 148 -6.56 5.36 -11.63
C PHE A 148 -7.98 4.91 -11.92
N LEU A 149 -8.92 5.75 -11.54
CA LEU A 149 -10.35 5.50 -11.80
C LEU A 149 -10.67 5.60 -13.28
#